data_e91deacc5d4adc74e7b1c30402716d01
#
_entry.id   e91deacc5d4adc74e7b1c30402716d01
#
_cell.length_a   1.000
_cell.length_b   1.000
_cell.length_c   1.000
_cell.angle_alpha   90.00
_cell.angle_beta   90.00
_cell.angle_gamma   90.00
#
_symmetry.space_group_name_H-M   'P 1'
#
loop_
_entity.id
_entity.type
_entity.pdbx_description
1 polymer ?
#
loop_
_entity_poly.entity_id
_entity_poly.type
_entity_poly.pdbx_seq_one_letter_code
_entity_poly.pdbx_strand_id
1 'polypeptide(L)'
;MKRSRINDIMAAADEMIRHYGFVLPPFAFWTPDEFKGRNDAQRIVDSRMGWDITDYGQGRYDDMGLFLFTLRNGQLADLQRGGGMCYAEKLLISKQDQLSPMHTHVIKAEDIINRGGATLVVELYGSDDAGSFAYDRGGSVVCDGIARSYRPGDKLRLAPGESVTLMPGDWHAFWGDGGDVLIGEVSTVNDDITDNVFREPIGRFAEIEEDVAPTHLLVSDYERWLA
;
A
#
# COMPACT_ATOMS: atom_id res chain seq x y z
N MET A 1 8.11 1.38 -16.12
CA MET A 1 6.67 1.34 -16.51
C MET A 1 6.34 2.56 -17.36
N LYS A 2 5.53 2.45 -18.41
CA LYS A 2 5.11 3.60 -19.23
C LYS A 2 4.06 4.44 -18.50
N ARG A 3 4.13 5.77 -18.66
CA ARG A 3 3.16 6.71 -18.10
C ARG A 3 1.73 6.45 -18.63
N SER A 4 1.58 6.10 -19.89
CA SER A 4 0.29 5.70 -20.45
C SER A 4 -0.34 4.55 -19.68
N ARG A 5 0.46 3.52 -19.34
CA ARG A 5 0.00 2.38 -18.52
C ARG A 5 -0.39 2.80 -17.10
N ILE A 6 0.36 3.74 -16.49
CA ILE A 6 0.02 4.31 -15.17
C ILE A 6 -1.31 5.03 -15.22
N ASN A 7 -1.56 5.86 -16.24
CA ASN A 7 -2.84 6.55 -16.42
C ASN A 7 -4.00 5.55 -16.56
N ASP A 8 -3.83 4.47 -17.32
CA ASP A 8 -4.84 3.41 -17.47
C ASP A 8 -5.12 2.69 -16.13
N ILE A 9 -4.07 2.41 -15.35
CA ILE A 9 -4.21 1.78 -14.03
C ILE A 9 -4.98 2.69 -13.08
N MET A 10 -4.69 4.00 -13.06
CA MET A 10 -5.43 4.97 -12.24
C MET A 10 -6.91 5.03 -12.60
N ALA A 11 -7.24 5.05 -13.90
CA ALA A 11 -8.62 5.07 -14.36
C ALA A 11 -9.38 3.80 -13.96
N ALA A 12 -8.79 2.62 -14.17
CA ALA A 12 -9.38 1.34 -13.78
C ALA A 12 -9.53 1.22 -12.25
N ALA A 13 -8.57 1.77 -11.50
CA ALA A 13 -8.62 1.77 -10.05
C ALA A 13 -9.76 2.67 -9.51
N ASP A 14 -9.95 3.86 -10.06
CA ASP A 14 -11.09 4.74 -9.67
C ASP A 14 -12.43 4.06 -9.96
N GLU A 15 -12.56 3.37 -11.09
CA GLU A 15 -13.77 2.62 -11.43
C GLU A 15 -14.05 1.51 -10.41
N MET A 16 -13.05 0.71 -10.06
CA MET A 16 -13.19 -0.36 -9.05
C MET A 16 -13.50 0.21 -7.66
N ILE A 17 -12.82 1.28 -7.23
CA ILE A 17 -13.05 1.94 -5.95
C ILE A 17 -14.51 2.43 -5.86
N ARG A 18 -15.03 3.07 -6.91
CA ARG A 18 -16.43 3.52 -6.98
C ARG A 18 -17.42 2.35 -6.99
N HIS A 19 -17.08 1.25 -7.67
CA HIS A 19 -17.91 0.05 -7.70
C HIS A 19 -18.18 -0.49 -6.29
N TYR A 20 -17.19 -0.41 -5.39
CA TYR A 20 -17.33 -0.82 -3.98
C TYR A 20 -17.81 0.30 -3.06
N GLY A 21 -18.32 1.41 -3.62
CA GLY A 21 -18.97 2.47 -2.85
C GLY A 21 -18.02 3.46 -2.18
N PHE A 22 -16.73 3.45 -2.51
CA PHE A 22 -15.79 4.46 -2.03
C PHE A 22 -15.69 5.62 -3.01
N VAL A 23 -15.45 6.82 -2.48
CA VAL A 23 -15.22 8.03 -3.26
C VAL A 23 -13.89 8.65 -2.82
N LEU A 24 -12.98 8.81 -3.78
CA LEU A 24 -11.70 9.45 -3.50
C LEU A 24 -11.87 10.96 -3.23
N PRO A 25 -11.00 11.55 -2.41
CA PRO A 25 -11.04 12.98 -2.12
C PRO A 25 -10.77 13.83 -3.37
N PRO A 26 -11.22 15.10 -3.43
CA PRO A 26 -11.09 15.95 -4.61
C PRO A 26 -9.68 16.07 -5.17
N PHE A 27 -8.64 16.04 -4.33
CA PHE A 27 -7.25 16.15 -4.76
C PHE A 27 -6.77 14.96 -5.61
N ALA A 28 -7.45 13.82 -5.54
CA ALA A 28 -7.17 12.67 -6.39
C ALA A 28 -7.33 13.01 -7.89
N PHE A 29 -8.22 13.95 -8.20
CA PHE A 29 -8.60 14.27 -9.57
C PHE A 29 -7.94 15.56 -10.08
N TRP A 30 -7.04 16.18 -9.30
CA TRP A 30 -6.31 17.34 -9.77
C TRP A 30 -5.34 16.95 -10.89
N THR A 31 -5.38 17.74 -11.96
CA THR A 31 -4.35 17.68 -13.00
C THR A 31 -3.02 18.21 -12.45
N PRO A 32 -1.89 17.89 -13.08
CA PRO A 32 -0.59 18.45 -12.68
C PRO A 32 -0.58 19.97 -12.55
N ASP A 33 -1.24 20.68 -13.49
CA ASP A 33 -1.32 22.14 -13.48
C ASP A 33 -2.19 22.68 -12.34
N GLU A 34 -3.34 22.05 -12.07
CA GLU A 34 -4.18 22.39 -10.93
C GLU A 34 -3.45 22.15 -9.61
N PHE A 35 -2.71 21.05 -9.49
CA PHE A 35 -1.93 20.74 -8.30
C PHE A 35 -0.83 21.77 -8.08
N LYS A 36 -0.06 22.10 -9.14
CA LYS A 36 1.02 23.08 -9.11
C LYS A 36 0.53 24.49 -8.75
N GLY A 37 -0.70 24.85 -9.15
CA GLY A 37 -1.33 26.13 -8.82
C GLY A 37 -1.79 26.27 -7.35
N ARG A 38 -1.66 25.20 -6.53
CA ARG A 38 -2.20 25.18 -5.17
C ARG A 38 -1.16 25.43 -4.09
N ASN A 39 -1.20 26.61 -3.51
CA ASN A 39 -0.37 26.97 -2.35
C ASN A 39 -0.85 26.31 -1.02
N ASP A 40 -2.07 25.76 -1.01
CA ASP A 40 -2.70 25.13 0.16
C ASP A 40 -2.48 23.59 0.19
N ALA A 41 -1.82 23.03 -0.82
CA ALA A 41 -1.63 21.57 -0.96
C ALA A 41 -0.35 21.03 -0.32
N GLN A 42 0.47 21.86 0.33
CA GLN A 42 1.77 21.45 0.88
C GLN A 42 1.67 20.23 1.80
N ARG A 43 0.63 20.16 2.63
CA ARG A 43 0.43 19.02 3.54
C ARG A 43 0.18 17.70 2.78
N ILE A 44 -0.45 17.74 1.61
CA ILE A 44 -0.66 16.55 0.78
C ILE A 44 0.70 16.01 0.32
N VAL A 45 1.57 16.92 -0.13
CA VAL A 45 2.94 16.60 -0.58
C VAL A 45 3.79 16.06 0.58
N ASP A 46 3.84 16.79 1.70
CA ASP A 46 4.65 16.43 2.88
C ASP A 46 4.24 15.10 3.50
N SER A 47 2.95 14.78 3.45
CA SER A 47 2.39 13.53 3.98
C SER A 47 2.31 12.42 2.92
N ARG A 48 2.81 12.65 1.70
CA ARG A 48 2.79 11.70 0.59
C ARG A 48 1.42 11.09 0.35
N MET A 49 0.38 11.92 0.36
CA MET A 49 -1.00 11.51 0.09
C MET A 49 -1.24 11.49 -1.43
N GLY A 50 -2.03 10.55 -1.92
CA GLY A 50 -2.40 10.47 -3.33
C GLY A 50 -2.12 9.12 -3.98
N TRP A 51 -2.04 9.14 -5.31
CA TRP A 51 -1.81 7.97 -6.15
C TRP A 51 -0.41 7.42 -6.01
N ASP A 52 -0.30 6.10 -5.93
CA ASP A 52 0.96 5.40 -5.98
C ASP A 52 0.79 4.06 -6.71
N ILE A 53 1.68 3.77 -7.63
CA ILE A 53 1.66 2.56 -8.44
C ILE A 53 3.08 2.03 -8.51
N THR A 54 3.27 0.81 -8.05
CA THR A 54 4.60 0.21 -8.02
C THR A 54 4.64 -1.16 -8.68
N ASP A 55 5.73 -1.44 -9.36
CA ASP A 55 6.17 -2.76 -9.79
C ASP A 55 7.45 -3.16 -9.04
N TYR A 56 7.75 -2.45 -7.95
CA TYR A 56 8.92 -2.66 -7.10
C TYR A 56 10.25 -2.56 -7.88
N GLY A 57 10.27 -1.79 -8.98
CA GLY A 57 11.43 -1.65 -9.88
C GLY A 57 11.71 -2.91 -10.71
N GLN A 58 10.77 -3.87 -10.78
CA GLN A 58 10.96 -5.14 -11.47
C GLN A 58 10.43 -5.15 -12.91
N GLY A 59 9.71 -4.10 -13.34
CA GLY A 59 9.14 -4.02 -14.69
C GLY A 59 8.03 -5.02 -14.99
N ARG A 60 7.42 -5.64 -13.96
CA ARG A 60 6.43 -6.72 -14.08
C ARG A 60 5.19 -6.46 -13.26
N TYR A 61 4.57 -5.29 -13.44
CA TYR A 61 3.42 -4.85 -12.63
C TYR A 61 2.30 -5.90 -12.54
N ASP A 62 1.99 -6.58 -13.62
CA ASP A 62 0.88 -7.54 -13.64
C ASP A 62 1.14 -8.82 -12.83
N ASP A 63 2.42 -9.19 -12.63
CA ASP A 63 2.83 -10.36 -11.82
C ASP A 63 3.23 -9.95 -10.40
N MET A 64 3.95 -8.84 -10.30
CA MET A 64 4.48 -8.29 -9.05
C MET A 64 4.28 -6.79 -9.05
N GLY A 65 3.32 -6.33 -8.30
CA GLY A 65 2.95 -4.92 -8.30
C GLY A 65 1.83 -4.63 -7.31
N LEU A 66 1.57 -3.36 -7.12
CA LEU A 66 0.50 -2.89 -6.26
C LEU A 66 0.04 -1.51 -6.71
N PHE A 67 -1.27 -1.32 -6.70
CA PHE A 67 -1.90 -0.01 -6.73
C PHE A 67 -2.21 0.43 -5.30
N LEU A 68 -1.91 1.70 -5.00
CA LEU A 68 -2.23 2.32 -3.72
C LEU A 68 -2.80 3.73 -3.95
N PHE A 69 -3.71 4.14 -3.06
CA PHE A 69 -4.09 5.53 -2.90
C PHE A 69 -4.08 5.90 -1.42
N THR A 70 -3.19 6.81 -1.03
CA THR A 70 -3.14 7.30 0.35
C THR A 70 -4.15 8.42 0.54
N LEU A 71 -5.26 8.11 1.23
CA LEU A 71 -6.33 9.07 1.51
C LEU A 71 -5.91 10.10 2.55
N ARG A 72 -5.19 9.64 3.57
CA ARG A 72 -4.64 10.47 4.67
C ARG A 72 -3.42 9.81 5.28
N ASN A 73 -2.52 10.63 5.78
CA ASN A 73 -1.34 10.19 6.49
C ASN A 73 -0.92 11.25 7.50
N GLY A 74 -0.53 10.80 8.68
CA GLY A 74 0.03 11.62 9.73
C GLY A 74 1.50 11.95 9.49
N GLN A 75 2.16 12.40 10.54
CA GLN A 75 3.59 12.66 10.52
C GLN A 75 4.30 11.83 11.59
N LEU A 76 5.46 11.28 11.25
CA LEU A 76 6.24 10.43 12.17
C LEU A 76 6.54 11.14 13.49
N ALA A 77 6.77 12.45 13.45
CA ALA A 77 6.97 13.25 14.65
C ALA A 77 5.74 13.28 15.59
N ASP A 78 4.53 13.23 15.03
CA ASP A 78 3.29 13.12 15.80
C ASP A 78 3.19 11.75 16.48
N LEU A 79 3.50 10.70 15.75
CA LEU A 79 3.52 9.33 16.28
C LEU A 79 4.55 9.20 17.42
N GLN A 80 5.77 9.72 17.24
CA GLN A 80 6.84 9.63 18.22
C GLN A 80 6.52 10.36 19.54
N ARG A 81 5.79 11.48 19.47
CA ARG A 81 5.37 12.20 20.69
C ARG A 81 4.01 11.72 21.24
N GLY A 82 3.35 10.77 20.59
CA GLY A 82 2.06 10.23 21.01
C GLY A 82 0.92 11.25 20.93
N GLY A 83 0.98 12.22 19.99
CA GLY A 83 -0.05 13.24 19.85
C GLY A 83 -0.16 13.79 18.44
N GLY A 84 -1.34 14.26 18.07
CA GLY A 84 -1.65 14.70 16.71
C GLY A 84 -2.21 13.58 15.85
N MET A 85 -1.96 13.64 14.54
CA MET A 85 -2.43 12.64 13.59
C MET A 85 -1.44 11.47 13.53
N CYS A 86 -1.69 10.40 14.29
CA CYS A 86 -0.81 9.25 14.45
C CYS A 86 -1.18 8.07 13.54
N TYR A 87 -1.99 8.26 12.50
CA TYR A 87 -2.56 7.20 11.66
C TYR A 87 -2.49 7.54 10.18
N ALA A 88 -2.65 6.52 9.36
CA ALA A 88 -2.84 6.60 7.91
C ALA A 88 -4.03 5.74 7.48
N GLU A 89 -4.58 6.08 6.31
CA GLU A 89 -5.61 5.30 5.62
C GLU A 89 -5.26 5.25 4.13
N LYS A 90 -5.28 4.04 3.57
CA LYS A 90 -5.05 3.79 2.16
C LYS A 90 -6.11 2.87 1.58
N LEU A 91 -6.33 3.00 0.29
CA LEU A 91 -6.96 1.97 -0.53
C LEU A 91 -5.88 1.34 -1.41
N LEU A 92 -5.91 0.00 -1.50
CA LEU A 92 -5.02 -0.76 -2.35
C LEU A 92 -5.85 -1.64 -3.28
N ILE A 93 -5.30 -1.96 -4.43
CA ILE A 93 -5.86 -2.98 -5.31
C ILE A 93 -4.78 -3.99 -5.61
N SER A 94 -5.04 -5.25 -5.27
CA SER A 94 -4.26 -6.40 -5.68
C SER A 94 -5.04 -7.16 -6.73
N LYS A 95 -4.46 -7.31 -7.91
CA LYS A 95 -5.07 -8.10 -8.97
C LYS A 95 -4.98 -9.58 -8.67
N GLN A 96 -5.72 -10.39 -9.44
CA GLN A 96 -5.60 -11.83 -9.35
C GLN A 96 -4.15 -12.27 -9.55
N ASP A 97 -3.62 -13.05 -8.60
CA ASP A 97 -2.25 -13.60 -8.59
C ASP A 97 -1.13 -12.56 -8.63
N GLN A 98 -1.44 -11.26 -8.52
CA GLN A 98 -0.46 -10.17 -8.47
C GLN A 98 0.17 -10.10 -7.07
N LEU A 99 1.44 -10.45 -6.98
CA LEU A 99 2.17 -10.51 -5.73
C LEU A 99 2.56 -9.12 -5.21
N SER A 100 2.13 -8.76 -4.01
CA SER A 100 2.83 -7.80 -3.16
C SER A 100 3.90 -8.57 -2.40
N PRO A 101 5.21 -8.32 -2.65
CA PRO A 101 6.30 -9.19 -2.20
C PRO A 101 6.47 -9.19 -0.69
N MET A 102 7.10 -10.25 -0.19
CA MET A 102 7.38 -10.47 1.25
C MET A 102 8.14 -9.30 1.85
N HIS A 103 7.54 -8.64 2.84
CA HIS A 103 8.08 -7.48 3.53
C HIS A 103 7.58 -7.43 4.98
N THR A 104 8.17 -6.55 5.75
CA THR A 104 7.73 -6.18 7.09
C THR A 104 7.96 -4.70 7.33
N HIS A 105 7.42 -4.20 8.42
CA HIS A 105 7.64 -2.84 8.90
C HIS A 105 8.41 -2.85 10.22
N VAL A 106 9.20 -1.80 10.44
CA VAL A 106 9.97 -1.61 11.69
C VAL A 106 9.12 -0.90 12.75
N ILE A 107 8.28 0.04 12.32
CA ILE A 107 7.50 0.92 13.20
C ILE A 107 6.00 0.75 12.97
N LYS A 108 5.58 0.61 11.71
CA LYS A 108 4.17 0.63 11.32
C LYS A 108 3.45 -0.63 11.79
N ALA A 109 2.37 -0.45 12.55
CA ALA A 109 1.31 -1.44 12.72
C ALA A 109 0.18 -1.13 11.73
N GLU A 110 -0.42 -2.15 11.13
CA GLU A 110 -1.44 -1.99 10.11
C GLU A 110 -2.52 -3.06 10.18
N ASP A 111 -3.73 -2.66 9.84
CA ASP A 111 -4.83 -3.57 9.49
C ASP A 111 -4.94 -3.64 7.97
N ILE A 112 -4.88 -4.85 7.43
CA ILE A 112 -5.17 -5.17 6.03
C ILE A 112 -6.56 -5.78 5.97
N ILE A 113 -7.47 -5.10 5.28
CA ILE A 113 -8.90 -5.38 5.31
C ILE A 113 -9.38 -5.68 3.89
N ASN A 114 -9.97 -6.83 3.63
CA ASN A 114 -10.64 -7.10 2.36
C ASN A 114 -11.93 -6.28 2.29
N ARG A 115 -11.95 -5.24 1.45
CA ARG A 115 -13.11 -4.34 1.28
C ARG A 115 -14.07 -4.79 0.19
N GLY A 116 -13.67 -5.77 -0.63
CA GLY A 116 -14.51 -6.33 -1.68
C GLY A 116 -13.71 -7.00 -2.78
N GLY A 117 -14.38 -7.78 -3.58
CA GLY A 117 -13.79 -8.57 -4.66
C GLY A 117 -13.63 -10.03 -4.28
N ALA A 118 -12.53 -10.62 -4.71
CA ALA A 118 -12.21 -12.01 -4.46
C ALA A 118 -11.61 -12.24 -3.05
N THR A 119 -11.01 -13.39 -2.82
CA THR A 119 -10.30 -13.70 -1.57
C THR A 119 -8.94 -13.00 -1.54
N LEU A 120 -8.65 -12.28 -0.47
CA LEU A 120 -7.31 -11.79 -0.20
C LEU A 120 -6.52 -12.88 0.52
N VAL A 121 -5.39 -13.28 -0.06
CA VAL A 121 -4.45 -14.22 0.57
C VAL A 121 -3.31 -13.45 1.18
N VAL A 122 -2.99 -13.73 2.44
CA VAL A 122 -1.85 -13.16 3.16
C VAL A 122 -0.96 -14.29 3.65
N GLU A 123 0.26 -14.40 3.12
CA GLU A 123 1.27 -15.37 3.53
C GLU A 123 2.13 -14.78 4.64
N LEU A 124 2.36 -15.55 5.72
CA LEU A 124 2.96 -15.06 6.95
C LEU A 124 4.22 -15.82 7.35
N TYR A 125 5.20 -15.06 7.83
CA TYR A 125 6.40 -15.56 8.52
C TYR A 125 6.71 -14.69 9.73
N GLY A 126 7.40 -15.25 10.71
CA GLY A 126 7.90 -14.51 11.86
C GLY A 126 9.30 -13.97 11.64
N SER A 127 9.74 -13.13 12.55
CA SER A 127 11.11 -12.65 12.66
C SER A 127 11.97 -13.57 13.54
N ASP A 128 13.29 -13.57 13.31
CA ASP A 128 14.26 -14.07 14.25
C ASP A 128 14.46 -13.11 15.43
N ASP A 129 15.35 -13.46 16.34
CA ASP A 129 15.62 -12.66 17.54
C ASP A 129 16.29 -11.29 17.23
N ALA A 130 16.78 -11.10 16.00
CA ALA A 130 17.33 -9.84 15.49
C ALA A 130 16.32 -9.02 14.66
N GLY A 131 15.08 -9.49 14.50
CA GLY A 131 14.04 -8.85 13.69
C GLY A 131 14.12 -9.16 12.19
N SER A 132 15.01 -10.06 11.76
CA SER A 132 15.17 -10.44 10.37
C SER A 132 14.20 -11.55 9.97
N PHE A 133 13.98 -11.71 8.66
CA PHE A 133 13.13 -12.78 8.12
C PHE A 133 13.61 -14.18 8.54
N ALA A 134 12.70 -15.02 9.06
CA ALA A 134 13.02 -16.37 9.48
C ALA A 134 12.13 -17.42 8.81
N TYR A 135 12.72 -18.33 8.03
CA TYR A 135 12.00 -19.39 7.32
C TYR A 135 11.34 -20.42 8.23
N ASP A 136 11.79 -20.55 9.48
CA ASP A 136 11.34 -21.54 10.45
C ASP A 136 10.52 -20.94 11.61
N ARG A 137 10.22 -19.64 11.55
CA ARG A 137 9.47 -18.94 12.59
C ARG A 137 8.04 -18.65 12.15
N GLY A 138 7.09 -19.09 12.96
CA GLY A 138 5.70 -18.65 12.95
C GLY A 138 5.45 -17.57 13.99
N GLY A 139 4.18 -17.27 14.23
CA GLY A 139 3.79 -16.26 15.19
C GLY A 139 2.30 -16.29 15.51
N SER A 140 1.77 -15.13 15.88
CA SER A 140 0.36 -14.92 16.11
C SER A 140 -0.05 -13.53 15.62
N VAL A 141 -1.13 -13.46 14.87
CA VAL A 141 -1.75 -12.21 14.42
C VAL A 141 -3.17 -12.11 14.97
N VAL A 142 -3.78 -10.94 14.83
CA VAL A 142 -5.19 -10.74 15.20
C VAL A 142 -6.00 -10.63 13.91
N CYS A 143 -7.06 -11.45 13.78
CA CYS A 143 -8.02 -11.36 12.68
C CYS A 143 -9.37 -11.00 13.28
N ASP A 144 -9.91 -9.83 12.93
CA ASP A 144 -11.20 -9.33 13.40
C ASP A 144 -11.35 -9.40 14.94
N GLY A 145 -10.27 -9.05 15.67
CA GLY A 145 -10.22 -9.09 17.14
C GLY A 145 -9.91 -10.47 17.75
N ILE A 146 -9.71 -11.51 16.93
CA ILE A 146 -9.42 -12.88 17.39
C ILE A 146 -7.98 -13.24 17.10
N ALA A 147 -7.22 -13.62 18.14
CA ALA A 147 -5.84 -14.10 17.98
C ALA A 147 -5.79 -15.42 17.21
N ARG A 148 -4.94 -15.50 16.19
CA ARG A 148 -4.70 -16.69 15.36
C ARG A 148 -3.20 -16.96 15.29
N SER A 149 -2.78 -18.14 15.75
CA SER A 149 -1.40 -18.59 15.56
C SER A 149 -1.20 -19.07 14.12
N TYR A 150 -0.02 -18.81 13.58
CA TYR A 150 0.39 -19.30 12.26
C TYR A 150 1.76 -19.99 12.31
N ARG A 151 1.97 -20.95 11.42
CA ARG A 151 3.26 -21.55 11.13
C ARG A 151 3.95 -20.78 10.01
N PRO A 152 5.29 -20.90 9.86
CA PRO A 152 5.99 -20.25 8.75
C PRO A 152 5.39 -20.67 7.41
N GLY A 153 5.04 -19.68 6.57
CA GLY A 153 4.41 -19.89 5.26
C GLY A 153 2.93 -20.23 5.27
N ASP A 154 2.26 -20.18 6.43
CA ASP A 154 0.80 -20.32 6.48
C ASP A 154 0.14 -19.14 5.73
N LYS A 155 -0.97 -19.44 5.04
CA LYS A 155 -1.72 -18.50 4.23
C LYS A 155 -3.08 -18.22 4.88
N LEU A 156 -3.26 -17.02 5.35
CA LEU A 156 -4.58 -16.53 5.73
C LEU A 156 -5.38 -16.26 4.46
N ARG A 157 -6.64 -16.63 4.48
CA ARG A 157 -7.60 -16.37 3.40
C ARG A 157 -8.71 -15.48 3.95
N LEU A 158 -8.70 -14.24 3.54
CA LEU A 158 -9.63 -13.21 4.03
C LEU A 158 -10.73 -13.01 2.98
N ALA A 159 -11.96 -13.35 3.33
CA ALA A 159 -13.14 -13.05 2.54
C ALA A 159 -13.49 -11.54 2.66
N PRO A 160 -14.34 -10.99 1.78
CA PRO A 160 -14.82 -9.62 1.92
C PRO A 160 -15.39 -9.34 3.32
N GLY A 161 -14.88 -8.29 3.95
CA GLY A 161 -15.19 -7.88 5.33
C GLY A 161 -14.19 -8.35 6.38
N GLU A 162 -13.41 -9.40 6.12
CA GLU A 162 -12.40 -9.91 7.06
C GLU A 162 -11.12 -9.08 7.03
N SER A 163 -10.38 -9.08 8.13
CA SER A 163 -9.14 -8.33 8.30
C SER A 163 -8.06 -9.10 9.06
N VAL A 164 -6.83 -8.64 8.93
CA VAL A 164 -5.70 -9.05 9.75
C VAL A 164 -4.94 -7.81 10.23
N THR A 165 -4.61 -7.79 11.53
CA THR A 165 -3.69 -6.82 12.12
C THR A 165 -2.28 -7.38 12.09
N LEU A 166 -1.37 -6.66 11.46
CA LEU A 166 0.05 -6.96 11.34
C LEU A 166 0.85 -5.98 12.20
N MET A 167 1.70 -6.50 13.04
CA MET A 167 2.56 -5.72 13.92
C MET A 167 3.97 -5.58 13.32
N PRO A 168 4.77 -4.60 13.76
CA PRO A 168 6.19 -4.54 13.40
C PRO A 168 6.87 -5.89 13.58
N GLY A 169 7.57 -6.37 12.55
CA GLY A 169 8.22 -7.67 12.55
C GLY A 169 7.39 -8.84 12.03
N ASP A 170 6.09 -8.67 11.79
CA ASP A 170 5.28 -9.65 11.06
C ASP A 170 5.60 -9.58 9.56
N TRP A 171 6.28 -10.59 9.05
CA TRP A 171 6.62 -10.69 7.63
C TRP A 171 5.42 -11.21 6.84
N HIS A 172 5.06 -10.49 5.79
CA HIS A 172 3.88 -10.81 5.00
C HIS A 172 4.06 -10.51 3.51
N ALA A 173 3.40 -11.33 2.70
CA ALA A 173 3.16 -11.11 1.28
C ALA A 173 1.67 -11.33 1.02
N PHE A 174 1.10 -10.67 0.01
CA PHE A 174 -0.32 -10.84 -0.27
C PHE A 174 -0.64 -10.74 -1.76
N TRP A 175 -1.80 -11.31 -2.14
CA TRP A 175 -2.34 -11.29 -3.51
C TRP A 175 -3.84 -11.57 -3.52
N GLY A 176 -4.52 -11.24 -4.61
CA GLY A 176 -5.88 -11.66 -4.88
C GLY A 176 -5.94 -13.10 -5.39
N ASP A 177 -6.85 -13.91 -4.89
CA ASP A 177 -7.08 -15.29 -5.34
C ASP A 177 -8.53 -15.46 -5.82
N GLY A 178 -8.68 -15.83 -7.09
CA GLY A 178 -9.96 -15.98 -7.78
C GLY A 178 -10.51 -14.66 -8.35
N GLY A 179 -9.72 -13.60 -8.35
CA GLY A 179 -10.05 -12.27 -8.91
C GLY A 179 -9.33 -11.14 -8.20
N ASP A 180 -9.63 -9.91 -8.62
CA ASP A 180 -9.08 -8.70 -8.03
C ASP A 180 -9.73 -8.39 -6.67
N VAL A 181 -8.98 -7.76 -5.78
CA VAL A 181 -9.41 -7.40 -4.42
C VAL A 181 -9.19 -5.92 -4.18
N LEU A 182 -10.24 -5.23 -3.72
CA LEU A 182 -10.11 -3.92 -3.10
C LEU A 182 -9.76 -4.10 -1.62
N ILE A 183 -8.66 -3.49 -1.21
CA ILE A 183 -8.12 -3.59 0.15
C ILE A 183 -8.18 -2.22 0.80
N GLY A 184 -8.61 -2.16 2.07
CA GLY A 184 -8.40 -1.02 2.94
C GLY A 184 -7.17 -1.28 3.83
N GLU A 185 -6.31 -0.30 3.97
CA GLU A 185 -5.26 -0.28 4.98
C GLU A 185 -5.54 0.83 5.97
N VAL A 186 -5.61 0.49 7.24
CA VAL A 186 -5.61 1.45 8.35
C VAL A 186 -4.38 1.17 9.19
N SER A 187 -3.53 2.18 9.35
CA SER A 187 -2.23 1.95 10.00
C SER A 187 -1.85 3.11 10.93
N THR A 188 -0.80 2.92 11.70
CA THR A 188 -0.05 4.05 12.23
C THR A 188 0.54 4.86 11.07
N VAL A 189 1.22 5.96 11.36
CA VAL A 189 1.82 6.80 10.31
C VAL A 189 2.64 5.95 9.34
N ASN A 190 2.43 6.18 8.04
CA ASN A 190 3.10 5.47 6.98
C ASN A 190 4.34 6.23 6.49
N ASP A 191 5.48 5.56 6.45
CA ASP A 191 6.72 6.02 5.82
C ASP A 191 7.20 4.97 4.80
N ASP A 192 6.82 5.14 3.56
CA ASP A 192 7.16 4.21 2.48
C ASP A 192 8.67 4.20 2.12
N ILE A 193 9.44 5.15 2.62
CA ILE A 193 10.87 5.27 2.28
C ILE A 193 11.74 4.51 3.27
N THR A 194 11.45 4.62 4.57
CA THR A 194 12.36 4.13 5.61
C THR A 194 11.81 2.97 6.42
N ASP A 195 10.50 2.70 6.36
CA ASP A 195 9.85 1.70 7.21
C ASP A 195 9.50 0.38 6.50
N ASN A 196 9.65 0.29 5.17
CA ASN A 196 9.45 -0.96 4.42
C ASN A 196 10.76 -1.75 4.34
N VAL A 197 10.76 -2.96 4.86
CA VAL A 197 11.88 -3.92 4.76
C VAL A 197 11.44 -5.10 3.90
N PHE A 198 11.97 -5.20 2.69
CA PHE A 198 11.70 -6.34 1.80
C PHE A 198 12.66 -7.50 2.09
N ARG A 199 12.15 -8.73 2.01
CA ARG A 199 12.99 -9.92 2.11
C ARG A 199 14.02 -9.98 0.98
N GLU A 200 13.58 -9.69 -0.24
CA GLU A 200 14.46 -9.62 -1.42
C GLU A 200 14.94 -8.17 -1.64
N PRO A 201 16.14 -7.96 -2.20
CA PRO A 201 16.66 -6.63 -2.46
C PRO A 201 15.97 -5.98 -3.68
N ILE A 202 14.75 -5.53 -3.51
CA ILE A 202 13.92 -4.88 -4.54
C ILE A 202 13.68 -3.42 -4.19
N GLY A 203 13.28 -2.61 -5.20
CA GLY A 203 12.91 -1.21 -5.03
C GLY A 203 11.51 -1.05 -4.43
N ARG A 204 11.18 0.18 -4.01
CA ARG A 204 9.82 0.54 -3.56
C ARG A 204 9.00 1.15 -4.70
N PHE A 205 9.63 1.86 -5.63
CA PHE A 205 8.98 2.61 -6.69
C PHE A 205 9.26 2.04 -8.07
N ALA A 206 8.31 2.25 -9.00
CA ALA A 206 8.48 1.91 -10.40
C ALA A 206 9.43 2.91 -11.08
N GLU A 207 10.21 2.43 -12.05
CA GLU A 207 10.90 3.29 -13.02
C GLU A 207 9.91 3.72 -14.11
N ILE A 208 9.74 5.05 -14.30
CA ILE A 208 8.72 5.62 -15.19
C ILE A 208 9.35 6.10 -16.50
N GLU A 209 8.80 5.61 -17.62
CA GLU A 209 9.03 6.11 -18.97
C GLU A 209 7.90 7.07 -19.34
N GLU A 210 8.23 8.35 -19.56
CA GLU A 210 7.25 9.41 -19.88
C GLU A 210 6.93 9.41 -21.38
N ASP A 211 6.07 8.50 -21.82
CA ASP A 211 5.60 8.41 -23.21
C ASP A 211 4.38 9.31 -23.48
N VAL A 212 3.66 9.74 -22.44
CA VAL A 212 2.56 10.72 -22.46
C VAL A 212 2.61 11.59 -21.21
N ALA A 213 1.80 12.64 -21.14
CA ALA A 213 1.63 13.42 -19.92
C ALA A 213 0.88 12.63 -18.83
N PRO A 214 1.20 12.82 -17.53
CA PRO A 214 0.42 12.26 -16.44
C PRO A 214 -0.97 12.87 -16.38
N THR A 215 -2.00 12.03 -16.21
CA THR A 215 -3.36 12.51 -15.94
C THR A 215 -3.46 13.11 -14.54
N HIS A 216 -2.89 12.41 -13.57
CA HIS A 216 -2.71 12.84 -12.18
C HIS A 216 -1.28 12.50 -11.74
N LEU A 217 -0.77 13.23 -10.74
CA LEU A 217 0.57 12.96 -10.21
C LEU A 217 0.56 11.78 -9.24
N LEU A 218 1.57 10.93 -9.34
CA LEU A 218 1.92 9.98 -8.29
C LEU A 218 2.65 10.69 -7.14
N VAL A 219 2.65 10.10 -5.95
CA VAL A 219 3.43 10.61 -4.82
C VAL A 219 4.94 10.68 -5.13
N SER A 220 5.43 9.82 -6.02
CA SER A 220 6.82 9.83 -6.52
C SER A 220 7.08 10.95 -7.55
N ASP A 221 6.06 11.56 -8.10
CA ASP A 221 6.19 12.67 -9.07
C ASP A 221 6.35 14.03 -8.39
N TYR A 222 5.96 14.19 -7.14
CA TYR A 222 5.83 15.49 -6.48
C TYR A 222 7.12 16.31 -6.51
N GLU A 223 8.26 15.71 -6.21
CA GLU A 223 9.55 16.39 -6.24
C GLU A 223 9.92 16.93 -7.62
N ARG A 224 9.52 16.23 -8.68
CA ARG A 224 9.83 16.60 -10.07
C ARG A 224 8.86 17.61 -10.66
N TRP A 225 7.57 17.46 -10.34
CA TRP A 225 6.52 18.21 -11.02
C TRP A 225 6.04 19.45 -10.25
N LEU A 226 6.23 19.50 -8.92
CA LEU A 226 5.78 20.58 -8.06
C LEU A 226 6.92 21.47 -7.54
N ALA A 227 8.17 21.14 -7.87
CA ALA A 227 9.36 21.93 -7.49
C ALA A 227 9.47 23.24 -8.28
#